data_e4e354f7be878a56b1654e649a3b30ae
#
_entry.id   e4e354f7be878a56b1654e649a3b30ae
#
_cell.length_a   1.000
_cell.length_b   1.000
_cell.length_c   1.000
_cell.angle_alpha   90.00
_cell.angle_beta   90.00
_cell.angle_gamma   90.00
#
_symmetry.space_group_name_H-M   'P 1'
#
loop_
_entity.id
_entity.type
_entity.pdbx_description
1 polymer ?
#
loop_
_entity_poly.entity_id
_entity_poly.type
_entity_poly.pdbx_seq_one_letter_code
_entity_poly.pdbx_strand_id
1 'polypeptide(L)' 'MAVFYFPDPGIIEINQNHLDQLKQAARQAPLRRARFCLHRDETDTVHEMVIAFCRDSYVPPHRHRNKSESFHVIE' A
#
# COMPACT_ATOMS: atom_id res chain seq x y z
N MET A 1 7.18 5.83 -5.29
CA MET A 1 6.37 4.66 -4.92
C MET A 1 5.38 4.36 -6.01
N ALA A 2 5.24 3.12 -6.41
CA ALA A 2 4.18 2.70 -7.33
C ALA A 2 2.86 2.66 -6.58
N VAL A 3 1.82 3.26 -7.13
CA VAL A 3 0.51 3.39 -6.47
C VAL A 3 -0.58 2.91 -7.41
N PHE A 4 -1.42 2.02 -6.91
CA PHE A 4 -2.57 1.50 -7.63
C PHE A 4 -3.86 1.80 -6.87
N TYR A 5 -4.93 2.05 -7.60
CA TYR A 5 -6.28 2.20 -7.05
C TYR A 5 -7.22 1.21 -7.72
N PHE A 6 -8.20 0.73 -6.98
CA PHE A 6 -9.27 -0.07 -7.56
C PHE A 6 -10.28 0.85 -8.24
N PRO A 7 -10.76 0.47 -9.45
CA PRO A 7 -11.70 1.32 -10.19
C PRO A 7 -13.09 1.40 -9.56
N ASP A 8 -13.46 0.42 -8.76
CA ASP A 8 -14.78 0.36 -8.12
C ASP A 8 -14.60 0.02 -6.64
N PRO A 9 -14.58 1.04 -5.75
CA PRO A 9 -14.20 0.88 -4.35
C PRO A 9 -15.33 0.39 -3.44
N GLY A 10 -16.13 -0.58 -3.86
CA GLY A 10 -17.08 -1.25 -2.98
C GLY A 10 -16.38 -2.23 -2.04
N ILE A 11 -16.89 -3.46 -1.96
CA ILE A 11 -16.19 -4.54 -1.26
C ILE A 11 -15.03 -4.98 -2.15
N ILE A 12 -13.82 -4.93 -1.61
CA ILE A 12 -12.58 -5.24 -2.33
C ILE A 12 -12.02 -6.55 -1.79
N GLU A 13 -11.76 -7.49 -2.69
CA GLU A 13 -11.09 -8.74 -2.37
C GLU A 13 -9.66 -8.69 -2.89
N ILE A 14 -8.69 -8.92 -2.00
CA ILE A 14 -7.28 -9.02 -2.36
C ILE A 14 -6.92 -10.49 -2.52
N ASN A 15 -6.45 -10.87 -3.70
CA ASN A 15 -6.03 -12.24 -3.99
C ASN A 15 -4.52 -12.30 -4.26
N GLN A 16 -4.01 -13.50 -4.51
CA GLN A 16 -2.59 -13.72 -4.75
C GLN A 16 -2.08 -12.95 -5.98
N ASN A 17 -2.89 -12.79 -7.00
CA ASN A 17 -2.50 -12.02 -8.19
C ASN A 17 -2.24 -10.55 -7.84
N HIS A 18 -3.04 -9.96 -6.99
CA HIS A 18 -2.82 -8.60 -6.51
C HIS A 18 -1.51 -8.51 -5.73
N LEU A 19 -1.23 -9.47 -4.86
CA LEU A 19 0.01 -9.48 -4.09
C LEU A 19 1.23 -9.63 -4.99
N ASP A 20 1.17 -10.53 -5.96
CA ASP A 20 2.28 -10.76 -6.90
C ASP A 20 2.53 -9.51 -7.76
N GLN A 21 1.49 -8.86 -8.24
CA GLN A 21 1.60 -7.61 -8.98
C GLN A 21 2.27 -6.53 -8.13
N LEU A 22 1.86 -6.42 -6.89
CA LEU A 22 2.37 -5.43 -5.96
C LEU A 22 3.85 -5.66 -5.66
N LYS A 23 4.24 -6.92 -5.42
CA LYS A 23 5.64 -7.28 -5.18
C LYS A 23 6.52 -6.95 -6.38
N GLN A 24 6.06 -7.25 -7.59
CA GLN A 24 6.80 -6.95 -8.80
C GLN A 24 6.96 -5.44 -8.99
N ALA A 25 5.89 -4.69 -8.80
CA ALA A 25 5.94 -3.23 -8.88
C ALA A 25 6.91 -2.63 -7.86
N ALA A 26 6.95 -3.19 -6.65
CA ALA A 26 7.88 -2.75 -5.61
C ALA A 26 9.35 -2.97 -6.03
N ARG A 27 9.64 -4.12 -6.66
CA ARG A 27 11.01 -4.43 -7.13
C ARG A 27 11.48 -3.46 -8.20
N GLN A 28 10.57 -2.93 -9.01
CA GLN A 28 10.89 -2.02 -10.11
C GLN A 28 10.81 -0.54 -9.70
N ALA A 29 10.19 -0.23 -8.58
CA ALA A 29 10.05 1.14 -8.12
C ALA A 29 11.38 1.71 -7.61
N PRO A 30 11.68 3.01 -7.85
CA PRO A 30 12.93 3.61 -7.36
C PRO A 30 13.09 3.52 -5.85
N LEU A 31 12.02 3.62 -5.09
CA LEU A 31 12.06 3.51 -3.64
C LEU A 31 11.84 2.10 -3.14
N ARG A 32 11.76 1.12 -4.04
CA ARG A 32 11.63 -0.31 -3.73
C ARG A 32 10.39 -0.63 -2.90
N ARG A 33 9.30 0.05 -3.19
CA ARG A 33 8.02 -0.19 -2.53
C ARG A 33 6.85 0.18 -3.44
N ALA A 34 5.69 -0.45 -3.20
CA ALA A 34 4.47 -0.21 -3.94
C ALA A 34 3.26 -0.39 -3.03
N ARG A 35 2.14 0.22 -3.38
CA ARG A 35 0.91 0.09 -2.60
C ARG A 35 -0.33 -0.01 -3.48
N PHE A 36 -1.30 -0.80 -3.03
CA PHE A 36 -2.68 -0.75 -3.48
C PHE A 36 -3.49 0.06 -2.47
N CYS A 37 -4.11 1.13 -2.92
CA CYS A 37 -4.99 1.93 -2.09
C CYS A 37 -6.40 1.34 -2.14
N LEU A 38 -6.97 1.07 -0.96
CA LEU A 38 -8.32 0.52 -0.84
C LEU A 38 -9.34 1.63 -0.60
N HIS A 39 -8.89 2.83 -0.28
CA HIS A 39 -9.72 4.02 -0.21
C HIS A 39 -9.89 4.65 -1.59
N ARG A 40 -10.91 5.47 -1.77
CA ARG A 40 -11.25 6.06 -3.08
C ARG A 40 -10.17 6.99 -3.58
N ASP A 41 -9.73 7.90 -2.73
CA ASP A 41 -8.74 8.92 -3.05
C ASP A 41 -8.17 9.51 -1.76
N GLU A 42 -7.31 10.49 -1.90
CA GLU A 42 -6.61 11.10 -0.77
C GLU A 42 -7.54 11.88 0.17
N THR A 43 -8.75 12.21 -0.27
CA THR A 43 -9.70 12.97 0.54
C THR A 43 -10.55 12.11 1.45
N ASP A 44 -10.53 10.78 1.29
CA ASP A 44 -11.24 9.89 2.20
C ASP A 44 -10.73 10.05 3.63
N THR A 45 -11.65 9.98 4.60
CA THR A 45 -11.30 10.13 6.01
C THR A 45 -10.55 8.93 6.57
N VAL A 46 -10.73 7.75 5.97
CA VAL A 46 -10.01 6.54 6.35
C VAL A 46 -9.20 6.07 5.16
N HIS A 47 -7.90 5.92 5.37
CA HIS A 47 -6.98 5.41 4.35
C HIS A 47 -6.62 3.97 4.67
N GLU A 48 -6.93 3.07 3.76
CA GLU A 48 -6.57 1.66 3.85
C GLU A 48 -5.72 1.30 2.64
N MET A 49 -4.68 0.51 2.86
CA MET A 49 -3.82 0.11 1.76
C MET A 49 -3.05 -1.17 2.08
N VAL A 50 -2.69 -1.88 1.02
CA VAL A 50 -1.76 -2.99 1.08
C VAL A 50 -0.44 -2.51 0.51
N ILE A 51 0.64 -2.67 1.27
CA ILE A 51 1.97 -2.15 0.89
C ILE A 51 2.94 -3.31 0.79
N ALA A 52 3.70 -3.33 -0.30
CA ALA A 52 4.86 -4.22 -0.45
C ALA A 52 6.14 -3.41 -0.30
N PHE A 53 7.01 -3.86 0.59
CA PHE A 53 8.34 -3.30 0.77
C PHE A 53 9.39 -4.34 0.39
N CYS A 54 10.35 -3.96 -0.44
CA CYS A 54 11.55 -4.76 -0.58
C CYS A 54 12.44 -4.59 0.66
N ARG A 55 13.28 -5.59 0.95
CA ARG A 55 14.15 -5.54 2.13
C ARG A 55 15.10 -4.35 2.13
N ASP A 56 15.50 -3.90 0.94
CA ASP A 56 16.40 -2.75 0.77
C ASP A 56 15.68 -1.41 0.68
N SER A 57 14.36 -1.39 0.89
CA SER A 57 13.61 -0.14 0.92
C SER A 57 13.87 0.59 2.23
N TYR A 58 14.32 1.83 2.13
CA TYR A 58 14.55 2.66 3.32
C TYR A 58 13.34 3.55 3.57
N VAL A 59 12.83 3.48 4.78
CA VAL A 59 11.73 4.33 5.25
C VAL A 59 12.26 5.17 6.40
N PRO A 60 12.42 6.50 6.21
CA PRO A 60 12.89 7.36 7.29
C PRO A 60 11.95 7.31 8.49
N PRO A 61 12.46 7.41 9.72
CA PRO A 61 11.60 7.53 10.88
C PRO A 61 10.64 8.72 10.74
N HIS A 62 9.37 8.47 10.99
CA HIS A 62 8.36 9.52 10.95
C HIS A 62 7.24 9.15 11.93
N ARG A 63 6.43 10.12 12.28
CA ARG A 63 5.23 9.88 13.06
C ARG A 63 4.12 10.79 12.56
N HIS A 64 2.89 10.29 12.70
CA HIS A 64 1.70 11.06 12.39
C HIS A 64 1.07 11.57 13.67
N ARG A 65 0.86 12.87 13.76
CA ARG A 65 0.10 13.48 14.85
C ARG A 65 -1.38 13.42 14.52
N ASN A 66 -2.21 13.18 15.52
CA ASN A 66 -3.67 13.16 15.37
C ASN A 66 -4.18 12.08 14.41
N LYS A 67 -3.41 11.02 14.20
CA LYS A 67 -3.79 9.89 13.36
C LYS A 67 -3.50 8.58 14.08
N SER A 68 -4.41 7.64 13.94
CA SER A 68 -4.21 6.27 14.39
C SER A 68 -3.81 5.40 13.20
N GLU A 69 -2.85 4.51 13.41
CA GLU A 69 -2.40 3.57 12.40
C GLU A 69 -2.40 2.16 12.97
N SER A 70 -2.78 1.20 12.14
CA SER A 70 -2.65 -0.21 12.49
C SER A 70 -2.03 -0.96 11.33
N PHE A 71 -1.21 -1.96 11.63
CA PHE A 71 -0.49 -2.74 10.65
C PHE A 71 -0.74 -4.22 10.87
N HIS A 72 -1.00 -4.93 9.78
CA HIS A 72 -1.13 -6.37 9.77
C HIS A 72 -0.14 -6.92 8.75
N VAL A 73 0.77 -7.77 9.22
CA VAL A 73 1.77 -8.37 8.34
C VAL A 73 1.19 -9.63 7.72
N ILE A 74 1.19 -9.71 6.39
CA ILE A 74 0.65 -10.83 5.64
C ILE A 74 1.75 -11.82 5.25
N GLU A 75 2.90 -11.29 4.83
CA GLU A 75 4.05 -12.12 4.45
C GLU A 75 5.36 -11.56 4.98
#